data_66f77cf44498e5c8f79a34b422c43c99
#
_entry.id   66f77cf44498e5c8f79a34b422c43c99
#
_cell.length_a   1.000
_cell.length_b   1.000
_cell.length_c   1.000
_cell.angle_alpha   90.00
_cell.angle_beta   90.00
_cell.angle_gamma   90.00
#
_symmetry.space_group_name_H-M   'P 1'
#
loop_
_entity.id
_entity.type
_entity.pdbx_description
1 polymer ?
#
loop_
_entity_poly.entity_id
_entity_poly.type
_entity_poly.pdbx_seq_one_letter_code
_entity_poly.pdbx_strand_id
1 'polypeptide(L)'
;MLHIVEYTVGPMEQPLGEFEQLVLMAIVRLEGDAYGATIKRDIEARTGRGLAISAVYTTLERLEQKGCVRSWIGQPTAERGGRRRKHFELKPAGARALRAAYSAYTEMAAGLERRLKALR
;
A
#
# COMPACT_ATOMS: atom_id res chain seq x y z
N MET A 1 -1.73 13.79 -30.20
CA MET A 1 -1.43 14.33 -29.80
C MET A 1 -0.42 14.33 -28.91
N LEU A 2 -0.05 15.16 -28.40
CA LEU A 2 0.91 15.28 -27.67
C LEU A 2 0.88 14.65 -26.43
N HIS A 3 -0.17 14.44 -25.87
CA HIS A 3 -0.24 13.89 -24.59
C HIS A 3 0.38 12.55 -24.51
N ILE A 4 0.75 12.00 -25.55
CA ILE A 4 1.38 10.74 -25.54
C ILE A 4 2.59 10.80 -24.74
N VAL A 5 3.23 11.91 -24.71
CA VAL A 5 4.41 12.06 -23.97
C VAL A 5 4.22 11.70 -22.54
N GLU A 6 3.07 11.92 -22.05
CA GLU A 6 2.83 11.67 -20.69
C GLU A 6 2.92 10.24 -20.35
N TYR A 7 2.83 9.39 -21.30
CA TYR A 7 2.87 8.01 -20.99
C TYR A 7 4.25 7.46 -20.93
N THR A 8 5.22 8.27 -21.31
CA THR A 8 6.56 7.73 -21.25
C THR A 8 7.12 8.13 -19.93
N VAL A 9 6.62 7.56 -18.90
CA VAL A 9 7.09 7.89 -17.60
C VAL A 9 8.13 6.95 -17.16
N GLY A 10 8.87 7.29 -16.19
CA GLY A 10 9.93 6.47 -15.70
C GLY A 10 9.43 5.28 -14.94
N PRO A 11 10.34 4.40 -14.58
CA PRO A 11 9.97 3.18 -13.88
C PRO A 11 9.23 3.46 -12.60
N MET A 12 9.47 4.61 -12.01
CA MET A 12 8.82 4.93 -10.77
C MET A 12 7.36 5.14 -10.95
N GLU A 13 6.93 5.33 -12.17
CA GLU A 13 5.53 5.61 -12.40
C GLU A 13 4.76 4.42 -12.85
N GLN A 14 5.31 3.26 -12.68
CA GLN A 14 4.57 2.06 -12.98
C GLN A 14 3.36 1.97 -12.08
N PRO A 15 2.25 1.53 -12.61
CA PRO A 15 1.04 1.42 -11.80
C PRO A 15 1.24 0.45 -10.64
N LEU A 16 0.60 0.75 -9.54
CA LEU A 16 0.64 -0.13 -8.39
C LEU A 16 -0.34 -1.27 -8.58
N GLY A 17 0.07 -2.47 -8.21
CA GLY A 17 -0.86 -3.58 -8.15
C GLY A 17 -1.84 -3.38 -7.02
N GLU A 18 -2.91 -4.15 -7.05
CA GLU A 18 -3.96 -3.97 -6.05
C GLU A 18 -3.46 -4.19 -4.64
N PHE A 19 -2.69 -5.24 -4.42
CA PHE A 19 -2.22 -5.51 -3.07
C PHE A 19 -1.19 -4.48 -2.63
N GLU A 20 -0.40 -3.97 -3.57
CA GLU A 20 0.52 -2.89 -3.23
C GLU A 20 -0.25 -1.67 -2.75
N GLN A 21 -1.38 -1.38 -3.38
CA GLN A 21 -2.20 -0.25 -2.96
C GLN A 21 -2.72 -0.45 -1.54
N LEU A 22 -3.19 -1.67 -1.24
CA LEU A 22 -3.70 -1.95 0.10
C LEU A 22 -2.61 -1.80 1.15
N VAL A 23 -1.41 -2.27 0.84
CA VAL A 23 -0.30 -2.15 1.78
C VAL A 23 0.04 -0.68 2.02
N LEU A 24 0.11 0.11 0.96
CA LEU A 24 0.41 1.53 1.14
C LEU A 24 -0.68 2.24 1.93
N MET A 25 -1.94 1.90 1.70
CA MET A 25 -3.03 2.50 2.47
C MET A 25 -2.93 2.15 3.94
N ALA A 26 -2.57 0.91 4.23
CA ALA A 26 -2.40 0.50 5.62
C ALA A 26 -1.27 1.28 6.28
N ILE A 27 -0.17 1.50 5.55
CA ILE A 27 0.94 2.26 6.10
C ILE A 27 0.51 3.68 6.45
N VAL A 28 -0.26 4.31 5.57
CA VAL A 28 -0.76 5.66 5.83
C VAL A 28 -1.63 5.66 7.07
N ARG A 29 -2.50 4.67 7.18
CA ARG A 29 -3.45 4.62 8.29
C ARG A 29 -2.76 4.35 9.63
N LEU A 30 -1.72 3.53 9.61
CA LEU A 30 -1.04 3.14 10.82
C LEU A 30 0.00 4.15 11.29
N GLU A 31 0.32 5.09 10.44
CA GLU A 31 1.28 6.13 10.75
C GLU A 31 2.59 5.53 11.29
N GLY A 32 3.03 5.85 12.42
CA GLY A 32 4.30 5.36 12.91
C GLY A 32 4.31 3.92 13.37
N ASP A 33 3.18 3.25 13.29
CA ASP A 33 3.06 1.88 13.79
C ASP A 33 2.91 0.87 12.68
N ALA A 34 3.48 1.14 11.52
CA ALA A 34 3.32 0.26 10.36
C ALA A 34 4.47 -0.72 10.23
N TYR A 35 4.24 -1.96 10.59
CA TYR A 35 5.19 -3.03 10.37
C TYR A 35 4.38 -4.25 9.93
N GLY A 36 5.05 -5.32 9.53
CA GLY A 36 4.37 -6.43 8.87
C GLY A 36 3.11 -6.89 9.55
N ALA A 37 3.18 -7.12 10.86
CA ALA A 37 2.02 -7.67 11.56
C ALA A 37 0.86 -6.68 11.65
N THR A 38 1.15 -5.40 11.88
CA THR A 38 0.06 -4.42 11.98
C THR A 38 -0.56 -4.17 10.61
N ILE A 39 0.27 -4.17 9.56
CA ILE A 39 -0.23 -4.00 8.21
C ILE A 39 -1.15 -5.16 7.86
N LYS A 40 -0.72 -6.39 8.17
CA LYS A 40 -1.54 -7.56 7.89
C LYS A 40 -2.88 -7.47 8.60
N ARG A 41 -2.85 -7.14 9.88
CA ARG A 41 -4.08 -7.05 10.66
C ARG A 41 -5.02 -5.98 10.14
N ASP A 42 -4.47 -4.83 9.75
CA ASP A 42 -5.31 -3.75 9.26
C ASP A 42 -6.01 -4.15 7.97
N ILE A 43 -5.29 -4.76 7.05
CA ILE A 43 -5.89 -5.17 5.79
C ILE A 43 -6.93 -6.25 6.02
N GLU A 44 -6.62 -7.25 6.87
CA GLU A 44 -7.56 -8.32 7.14
C GLU A 44 -8.85 -7.79 7.78
N ALA A 45 -8.69 -6.88 8.71
CA ALA A 45 -9.85 -6.35 9.41
C ALA A 45 -10.76 -5.55 8.48
N ARG A 46 -10.17 -4.85 7.53
CA ARG A 46 -10.96 -3.98 6.67
C ARG A 46 -11.50 -4.67 5.44
N THR A 47 -10.81 -5.66 4.93
CA THR A 47 -11.22 -6.31 3.69
C THR A 47 -11.82 -7.68 3.87
N GLY A 48 -11.65 -8.27 5.03
CA GLY A 48 -12.11 -9.63 5.25
C GLY A 48 -11.23 -10.70 4.64
N ARG A 49 -10.10 -10.30 4.04
CA ARG A 49 -9.20 -11.26 3.42
C ARG A 49 -8.30 -11.89 4.46
N GLY A 50 -8.04 -13.18 4.29
CA GLY A 50 -6.99 -13.81 5.05
C GLY A 50 -5.69 -13.65 4.29
N LEU A 51 -4.63 -13.23 4.95
CA LEU A 51 -3.35 -12.97 4.30
C LEU A 51 -2.24 -13.77 4.95
N ALA A 52 -1.31 -14.21 4.11
CA ALA A 52 -0.08 -14.80 4.62
C ALA A 52 0.87 -13.66 4.94
N ILE A 53 1.55 -13.75 6.07
CA ILE A 53 2.50 -12.70 6.44
C ILE A 53 3.63 -12.63 5.42
N SER A 54 3.98 -13.75 4.79
CA SER A 54 5.03 -13.72 3.77
C SER A 54 4.62 -12.89 2.57
N ALA A 55 3.34 -12.88 2.21
CA ALA A 55 2.88 -12.06 1.10
C ALA A 55 3.02 -10.58 1.42
N VAL A 56 2.79 -10.22 2.68
CA VAL A 56 2.94 -8.84 3.11
C VAL A 56 4.40 -8.43 3.00
N TYR A 57 5.32 -9.27 3.48
CA TYR A 57 6.74 -8.94 3.43
C TYR A 57 7.26 -8.87 2.00
N THR A 58 6.83 -9.78 1.13
CA THR A 58 7.24 -9.75 -0.26
C THR A 58 6.81 -8.45 -0.92
N THR A 59 5.59 -8.02 -0.62
CA THR A 59 5.07 -6.78 -1.19
C THR A 59 5.82 -5.57 -0.63
N LEU A 60 6.13 -5.58 0.66
CA LEU A 60 6.89 -4.49 1.24
C LEU A 60 8.28 -4.37 0.62
N GLU A 61 8.92 -5.50 0.36
CA GLU A 61 10.23 -5.48 -0.29
C GLU A 61 10.13 -4.89 -1.67
N ARG A 62 9.09 -5.28 -2.41
CA ARG A 62 8.89 -4.77 -3.75
C ARG A 62 8.65 -3.27 -3.73
N LEU A 63 7.87 -2.80 -2.78
CA LEU A 63 7.59 -1.37 -2.66
C LEU A 63 8.84 -0.59 -2.26
N GLU A 64 9.69 -1.20 -1.45
CA GLU A 64 10.94 -0.55 -1.09
C GLU A 64 11.85 -0.45 -2.30
N GLN A 65 11.91 -1.50 -3.11
CA GLN A 65 12.71 -1.49 -4.32
C GLN A 65 12.21 -0.47 -5.33
N LYS A 66 10.91 -0.26 -5.36
CA LYS A 66 10.33 0.73 -6.25
C LYS A 66 10.51 2.16 -5.74
N GLY A 67 11.03 2.31 -4.54
CA GLY A 67 11.22 3.63 -3.96
C GLY A 67 9.95 4.24 -3.38
N CYS A 68 8.95 3.42 -3.12
CA CYS A 68 7.68 3.91 -2.59
C CYS A 68 7.67 4.01 -1.07
N VAL A 69 8.46 3.19 -0.40
CA VAL A 69 8.53 3.21 1.05
C VAL A 69 9.98 3.13 1.49
N ARG A 70 10.22 3.55 2.72
CA ARG A 70 11.51 3.32 3.35
C ARG A 70 11.24 2.60 4.66
N SER A 71 12.24 1.92 5.15
CA SER A 71 12.09 1.14 6.38
C SER A 71 13.15 1.52 7.38
N TRP A 72 12.88 1.21 8.64
CA TRP A 72 13.86 1.38 9.69
C TRP A 72 13.54 0.37 10.78
N ILE A 73 14.54 0.07 11.59
CA ILE A 73 14.39 -0.85 12.69
C ILE A 73 13.99 -0.06 13.92
N GLY A 74 12.86 -0.39 14.50
CA GLY A 74 12.39 0.32 15.67
C GLY A 74 13.11 -0.08 16.92
N GLN A 75 12.84 0.60 17.99
CA GLN A 75 13.43 0.29 19.28
C GLN A 75 12.84 -1.01 19.82
N PRO A 76 13.58 -1.76 20.61
CA PRO A 76 13.02 -2.94 21.22
C PRO A 76 11.89 -2.52 22.16
N THR A 77 10.83 -3.31 22.22
CA THR A 77 9.73 -2.99 23.10
C THR A 77 10.03 -3.59 24.46
N ALA A 78 9.38 -3.05 25.45
CA ALA A 78 9.54 -3.58 26.77
C ALA A 78 8.75 -4.84 26.98
N GLU A 79 7.90 -5.15 26.06
CA GLU A 79 7.09 -6.30 26.16
C GLU A 79 7.78 -7.46 25.72
N ARG A 80 7.26 -8.60 26.10
CA ARG A 80 7.76 -9.77 25.78
C ARG A 80 8.70 -9.90 24.73
N GLY A 81 9.87 -10.27 24.94
CA GLY A 81 10.88 -10.54 23.99
C GLY A 81 11.64 -9.32 23.54
N GLY A 82 11.13 -8.15 23.78
CA GLY A 82 11.81 -6.95 23.40
C GLY A 82 12.21 -6.94 21.94
N ARG A 83 11.42 -7.55 21.08
CA ARG A 83 11.79 -7.70 19.71
C ARG A 83 11.75 -6.41 18.95
N ARG A 84 12.77 -6.15 18.16
CA ARG A 84 12.76 -4.99 17.30
C ARG A 84 11.93 -5.30 16.09
N ARG A 85 11.27 -4.27 15.57
CA ARG A 85 10.41 -4.44 14.42
C ARG A 85 10.84 -3.53 13.31
N LYS A 86 10.72 -4.02 12.08
CA LYS A 86 11.04 -3.23 10.92
C LYS A 86 9.80 -2.44 10.55
N HIS A 87 9.90 -1.14 10.67
CA HIS A 87 8.79 -0.24 10.37
C HIS A 87 8.93 0.34 8.98
N PHE A 88 7.83 0.79 8.43
CA PHE A 88 7.79 1.32 7.08
C PHE A 88 7.02 2.63 7.04
N GLU A 89 7.42 3.50 6.14
CA GLU A 89 6.64 4.72 5.92
C GLU A 89 6.74 5.10 4.44
N LEU A 90 5.78 5.86 3.96
CA LEU A 90 5.76 6.25 2.56
C LEU A 90 6.82 7.27 2.26
N LYS A 91 7.47 7.10 1.11
CA LYS A 91 8.31 8.13 0.56
C LYS A 91 7.44 8.99 -0.36
N PRO A 92 7.90 10.16 -0.76
CA PRO A 92 7.10 11.00 -1.65
C PRO A 92 6.63 10.30 -2.91
N ALA A 93 7.48 9.45 -3.50
CA ALA A 93 7.08 8.72 -4.69
C ALA A 93 5.92 7.76 -4.39
N GLY A 94 5.96 7.14 -3.22
CA GLY A 94 4.86 6.25 -2.82
C GLY A 94 3.57 7.01 -2.60
N ALA A 95 3.67 8.20 -2.02
CA ALA A 95 2.48 9.01 -1.80
C ALA A 95 1.87 9.42 -3.13
N ARG A 96 2.72 9.83 -4.09
CA ARG A 96 2.22 10.21 -5.40
C ARG A 96 1.56 9.04 -6.11
N ALA A 97 2.21 7.86 -6.06
CA ALA A 97 1.67 6.69 -6.72
C ALA A 97 0.33 6.28 -6.10
N LEU A 98 0.24 6.37 -4.78
CA LEU A 98 -1.00 6.00 -4.12
C LEU A 98 -2.12 6.98 -4.45
N ARG A 99 -1.81 8.29 -4.47
CA ARG A 99 -2.82 9.28 -4.83
C ARG A 99 -3.31 9.06 -6.24
N ALA A 100 -2.41 8.75 -7.17
CA ALA A 100 -2.80 8.51 -8.54
C ALA A 100 -3.68 7.27 -8.67
N ALA A 101 -3.33 6.21 -7.94
CA ALA A 101 -4.13 4.99 -7.96
C ALA A 101 -5.52 5.23 -7.37
N TYR A 102 -5.58 5.99 -6.29
CA TYR A 102 -6.84 6.29 -5.64
C TYR A 102 -7.73 7.13 -6.57
N SER A 103 -7.15 8.13 -7.23
CA SER A 103 -7.91 8.95 -8.16
C SER A 103 -8.43 8.12 -9.33
N ALA A 104 -7.61 7.28 -9.90
CA ALA A 104 -8.04 6.45 -11.02
C ALA A 104 -9.18 5.52 -10.59
N TYR A 105 -9.04 4.94 -9.39
CA TYR A 105 -10.05 4.03 -8.89
C TYR A 105 -11.38 4.76 -8.68
N THR A 106 -11.34 5.93 -8.05
CA THR A 106 -12.58 6.65 -7.77
C THR A 106 -13.24 7.15 -9.05
N GLU A 107 -12.43 7.53 -10.04
CA GLU A 107 -12.97 7.94 -11.33
C GLU A 107 -13.69 6.79 -11.99
N MET A 108 -13.10 5.61 -12.01
CA MET A 108 -13.71 4.46 -12.63
C MET A 108 -14.93 3.98 -11.85
N ALA A 109 -14.87 4.09 -10.54
CA ALA A 109 -15.96 3.60 -9.70
C ALA A 109 -17.15 4.55 -9.61
N ALA A 110 -16.96 5.79 -10.02
CA ALA A 110 -18.02 6.80 -9.86
C ALA A 110 -19.30 6.35 -10.50
N GLY A 111 -20.37 6.41 -9.73
CA GLY A 111 -21.71 6.09 -10.24
C GLY A 111 -22.03 4.62 -10.36
N LEU A 112 -21.12 3.73 -9.96
CA LEU A 112 -21.34 2.32 -10.13
C LEU A 112 -21.98 1.61 -8.95
N GLU A 113 -22.00 2.24 -7.81
CA GLU A 113 -22.40 1.51 -6.60
C GLU A 113 -23.77 0.84 -6.73
N ARG A 114 -24.75 1.58 -7.20
CA ARG A 114 -26.09 1.03 -7.35
C ARG A 114 -26.11 -0.10 -8.38
N ARG A 115 -25.39 0.10 -9.47
CA ARG A 115 -25.38 -0.91 -10.53
C ARG A 115 -24.69 -2.18 -10.07
N LEU A 116 -23.64 -2.03 -9.28
CA LEU A 116 -22.94 -3.20 -8.79
C LEU A 116 -23.82 -4.02 -7.86
N LYS A 117 -24.61 -3.35 -7.06
CA LYS A 117 -25.51 -4.07 -6.15
C LYS A 117 -26.58 -4.84 -6.90
N ALA A 118 -26.94 -4.38 -8.08
CA ALA A 118 -27.96 -5.04 -8.86
C ALA A 118 -27.42 -6.21 -9.70
N LEU A 119 -26.11 -6.35 -9.81
CA LEU A 119 -25.54 -7.45 -10.58
C LEU A 119 -25.67 -8.75 -9.82
N ARG A 120 -25.83 -9.84 -10.57
CA ARG A 120 -25.99 -11.14 -9.96
C ARG A 120 -24.75 -11.95 -10.01
#